data_d9fba6822e4520e33b406ec037811296
#
_entry.id   d9fba6822e4520e33b406ec037811296
#
_cell.length_a   1.000
_cell.length_b   1.000
_cell.length_c   1.000
_cell.angle_alpha   90.00
_cell.angle_beta   90.00
_cell.angle_gamma   90.00
#
_symmetry.space_group_name_H-M   'P 1'
#
loop_
_entity.id
_entity.type
_entity.pdbx_description
1 polymer ?
#
loop_
_entity_poly.entity_id
_entity_poly.type
_entity_poly.pdbx_seq_one_letter_code
_entity_poly.pdbx_strand_id
1 'polypeptide(L)'
;SIGELKSIFPIIDYYLKKNQILVTTSTLGSNEVFQKKYFNIRNITHQFAPIDSPQIVIKFFDKWKPNIIFFTESELWPNQIGYAKKKDIPMILLNARISPKSFIKWKLFKTTMSEILGCFKLILCQSNESKNYFNYFSNNNIEMFGNLKFIIEESSNIKNEEDINVQNRIIFIALSTHNTEEELCIKTHISLKAKYPNLLTLIIPRHINRINQIEKIVQKSKLEFLVQDSLSNIKNSTDILIINSYGVTQKFLKFSKFIFMGGSLINHGGQNPIEVAYNNSIIFHGPYIYNFTEIYNFLNKEKIAFEIRSEADLTNQLREKIDRNENINIKEKLVKIGKEIFAATIAKLDQYIIH
;
A
#
# COMPACT_ATOMS: atom_id res chain seq x y z
N SER A 1 2.81 -6.97 -7.11
CA SER A 1 1.50 -6.36 -6.73
C SER A 1 1.45 -4.86 -7.04
N ILE A 2 0.25 -4.25 -7.02
CA ILE A 2 0.07 -2.79 -7.23
C ILE A 2 0.88 -2.00 -6.19
N GLY A 3 0.88 -2.42 -4.94
CA GLY A 3 1.60 -1.73 -3.87
C GLY A 3 3.12 -1.75 -4.03
N GLU A 4 3.68 -2.86 -4.48
CA GLU A 4 5.10 -3.00 -4.81
C GLU A 4 5.48 -2.10 -5.99
N LEU A 5 4.67 -2.13 -7.05
CA LEU A 5 4.91 -1.30 -8.23
C LEU A 5 4.88 0.20 -7.88
N LYS A 6 3.88 0.65 -7.14
CA LYS A 6 3.79 2.05 -6.70
C LYS A 6 4.99 2.47 -5.84
N SER A 7 5.50 1.60 -4.99
CA SER A 7 6.63 1.93 -4.11
C SER A 7 7.94 2.19 -4.85
N ILE A 8 8.09 1.68 -6.07
CA ILE A 8 9.29 1.87 -6.89
C ILE A 8 9.13 2.97 -7.96
N PHE A 9 7.94 3.54 -8.14
CA PHE A 9 7.74 4.62 -9.12
C PHE A 9 8.72 5.78 -8.96
N PRO A 10 9.00 6.30 -7.76
CA PRO A 10 9.96 7.40 -7.61
C PRO A 10 11.37 7.05 -8.09
N ILE A 11 11.78 5.79 -7.92
CA ILE A 11 13.07 5.28 -8.40
C ILE A 11 13.06 5.17 -9.93
N ILE A 12 11.98 4.63 -10.50
CA ILE A 12 11.79 4.57 -11.95
C ILE A 12 11.86 5.95 -12.55
N ASP A 13 11.12 6.92 -12.03
CA ASP A 13 11.05 8.29 -12.55
C ASP A 13 12.41 9.01 -12.49
N TYR A 14 13.20 8.70 -11.46
CA TYR A 14 14.56 9.25 -11.36
C TYR A 14 15.47 8.73 -12.47
N TYR A 15 15.51 7.41 -12.68
CA TYR A 15 16.39 6.79 -13.65
C TYR A 15 15.89 6.87 -15.10
N LEU A 16 14.59 7.02 -15.31
CA LEU A 16 13.99 7.14 -16.64
C LEU A 16 14.53 8.31 -17.46
N LYS A 17 15.04 9.33 -16.79
CA LYS A 17 15.63 10.51 -17.43
C LYS A 17 16.86 10.20 -18.28
N LYS A 18 17.59 9.12 -17.96
CA LYS A 18 18.86 8.76 -18.58
C LYS A 18 18.95 7.33 -19.07
N ASN A 19 17.97 6.48 -18.75
CA ASN A 19 18.04 5.05 -19.01
C ASN A 19 16.78 4.56 -19.74
N GLN A 20 16.92 3.44 -20.44
CA GLN A 20 15.79 2.65 -20.90
C GLN A 20 15.41 1.67 -19.79
N ILE A 21 14.13 1.61 -19.44
CA ILE A 21 13.64 0.80 -18.33
C ILE A 21 12.62 -0.21 -18.83
N LEU A 22 12.84 -1.48 -18.49
CA LEU A 22 11.85 -2.52 -18.59
C LEU A 22 11.25 -2.78 -17.21
N VAL A 23 9.95 -2.63 -17.08
CA VAL A 23 9.21 -2.97 -15.86
C VAL A 23 8.43 -4.25 -16.09
N THR A 24 8.62 -5.24 -15.21
CA THR A 24 7.86 -6.48 -15.26
C THR A 24 6.88 -6.56 -14.08
N THR A 25 5.66 -7.00 -14.34
CA THR A 25 4.65 -7.26 -13.31
C THR A 25 3.95 -8.60 -13.56
N SER A 26 3.35 -9.17 -12.51
CA SER A 26 2.66 -10.47 -12.59
C SER A 26 1.13 -10.37 -12.56
N THR A 27 0.55 -9.18 -12.41
CA THR A 27 -0.90 -9.01 -12.30
C THR A 27 -1.47 -7.99 -13.28
N LEU A 28 -2.71 -8.21 -13.76
CA LEU A 28 -3.40 -7.26 -14.64
C LEU A 28 -3.55 -5.87 -14.00
N GLY A 29 -3.97 -5.81 -12.73
CA GLY A 29 -4.12 -4.52 -12.05
C GLY A 29 -2.82 -3.73 -11.91
N SER A 30 -1.66 -4.41 -11.79
CA SER A 30 -0.37 -3.71 -11.80
C SER A 30 -0.04 -3.16 -13.19
N ASN A 31 -0.38 -3.91 -14.25
CA ASN A 31 -0.24 -3.41 -15.62
C ASN A 31 -1.12 -2.17 -15.87
N GLU A 32 -2.39 -2.22 -15.45
CA GLU A 32 -3.31 -1.08 -15.60
C GLU A 32 -2.76 0.18 -14.91
N VAL A 33 -2.25 0.05 -13.69
CA VAL A 33 -1.63 1.16 -12.94
C VAL A 33 -0.37 1.65 -13.65
N PHE A 34 0.45 0.76 -14.19
CA PHE A 34 1.62 1.12 -14.98
C PHE A 34 1.23 1.89 -16.24
N GLN A 35 0.30 1.36 -17.03
CA GLN A 35 -0.16 1.99 -18.27
C GLN A 35 -0.75 3.39 -18.00
N LYS A 36 -1.54 3.52 -16.93
CA LYS A 36 -2.10 4.82 -16.55
C LYS A 36 -1.03 5.87 -16.24
N LYS A 37 0.10 5.48 -15.64
CA LYS A 37 1.17 6.41 -15.27
C LYS A 37 2.13 6.70 -16.43
N TYR A 38 2.50 5.69 -17.20
CA TYR A 38 3.57 5.79 -18.21
C TYR A 38 3.06 5.71 -19.66
N PHE A 39 1.78 5.98 -19.87
CA PHE A 39 1.21 6.00 -21.21
C PHE A 39 2.00 6.95 -22.14
N ASN A 40 2.42 6.45 -23.31
CA ASN A 40 3.20 7.19 -24.32
C ASN A 40 4.59 7.71 -23.90
N ILE A 41 5.16 7.23 -22.80
CA ILE A 41 6.56 7.55 -22.45
C ILE A 41 7.49 6.58 -23.17
N ARG A 42 8.45 7.12 -23.97
CA ARG A 42 9.27 6.34 -24.92
C ARG A 42 10.31 5.43 -24.27
N ASN A 43 10.92 5.85 -23.17
CA ASN A 43 12.07 5.17 -22.58
C ASN A 43 11.70 4.11 -21.56
N ILE A 44 10.42 3.75 -21.45
CA ILE A 44 9.94 2.75 -20.53
C ILE A 44 9.01 1.76 -21.24
N THR A 45 9.20 0.48 -20.94
CA THR A 45 8.40 -0.59 -21.51
C THR A 45 7.87 -1.48 -20.39
N HIS A 46 6.64 -1.95 -20.53
CA HIS A 46 6.06 -2.96 -19.65
C HIS A 46 5.99 -4.31 -20.36
N GLN A 47 6.26 -5.35 -19.58
CA GLN A 47 5.96 -6.75 -19.94
C GLN A 47 5.51 -7.51 -18.71
N PHE A 48 4.66 -8.53 -18.89
CA PHE A 48 4.42 -9.47 -17.80
C PHE A 48 5.70 -10.25 -17.48
N ALA A 49 5.92 -10.48 -16.18
CA ALA A 49 7.06 -11.26 -15.71
C ALA A 49 7.09 -12.65 -16.36
N PRO A 50 8.24 -13.11 -16.82
CA PRO A 50 8.34 -14.46 -17.41
C PRO A 50 8.04 -15.51 -16.34
N ILE A 51 7.41 -16.60 -16.76
CA ILE A 51 7.32 -17.80 -15.91
C ILE A 51 8.75 -18.27 -15.61
N ASP A 52 9.04 -18.58 -14.33
CA ASP A 52 10.38 -18.94 -13.87
C ASP A 52 10.76 -20.37 -14.28
N SER A 53 10.80 -20.62 -15.60
CA SER A 53 11.31 -21.86 -16.20
C SER A 53 12.55 -21.58 -17.04
N PRO A 54 13.55 -22.50 -17.08
CA PRO A 54 14.82 -22.23 -17.73
C PRO A 54 14.71 -21.74 -19.17
N GLN A 55 13.86 -22.37 -19.99
CA GLN A 55 13.73 -22.04 -21.41
C GLN A 55 13.08 -20.66 -21.63
N ILE A 56 12.09 -20.30 -20.81
CA ILE A 56 11.39 -19.00 -20.91
C ILE A 56 12.31 -17.88 -20.43
N VAL A 57 13.02 -18.12 -19.34
CA VAL A 57 14.00 -17.18 -18.76
C VAL A 57 15.11 -16.88 -19.77
N ILE A 58 15.69 -17.90 -20.41
CA ILE A 58 16.71 -17.71 -21.46
C ILE A 58 16.19 -16.80 -22.58
N LYS A 59 15.02 -17.12 -23.15
CA LYS A 59 14.42 -16.30 -24.22
C LYS A 59 14.15 -14.87 -23.77
N PHE A 60 13.70 -14.68 -22.54
CA PHE A 60 13.45 -13.36 -21.97
C PHE A 60 14.73 -12.53 -21.89
N PHE A 61 15.81 -13.09 -21.33
CA PHE A 61 17.09 -12.39 -21.18
C PHE A 61 17.78 -12.14 -22.52
N ASP A 62 17.71 -13.08 -23.44
CA ASP A 62 18.28 -12.91 -24.80
C ASP A 62 17.60 -11.81 -25.59
N LYS A 63 16.29 -11.60 -25.36
CA LYS A 63 15.51 -10.52 -25.95
C LYS A 63 15.86 -9.16 -25.36
N TRP A 64 15.89 -9.08 -24.01
CA TRP A 64 15.94 -7.78 -23.32
C TRP A 64 17.35 -7.33 -22.95
N LYS A 65 18.28 -8.25 -22.76
CA LYS A 65 19.71 -8.01 -22.45
C LYS A 65 19.92 -6.91 -21.40
N PRO A 66 19.36 -7.02 -20.19
CA PRO A 66 19.49 -5.97 -19.19
C PRO A 66 20.94 -5.80 -18.72
N ASN A 67 21.37 -4.56 -18.48
CA ASN A 67 22.67 -4.24 -17.90
C ASN A 67 22.67 -4.42 -16.38
N ILE A 68 21.51 -4.24 -15.72
CA ILE A 68 21.30 -4.39 -14.29
C ILE A 68 19.85 -4.83 -14.03
N ILE A 69 19.61 -5.57 -12.96
CA ILE A 69 18.27 -6.05 -12.60
C ILE A 69 17.96 -5.65 -11.18
N PHE A 70 16.75 -5.12 -10.99
CA PHE A 70 16.18 -4.82 -9.69
C PHE A 70 15.04 -5.79 -9.39
N PHE A 71 15.20 -6.61 -8.36
CA PHE A 71 14.11 -7.37 -7.75
C PHE A 71 13.51 -6.58 -6.60
N THR A 72 12.23 -6.77 -6.29
CA THR A 72 11.53 -6.03 -5.25
C THR A 72 10.95 -6.93 -4.17
N GLU A 73 11.00 -6.47 -2.93
CA GLU A 73 10.43 -7.13 -1.74
C GLU A 73 10.86 -8.60 -1.57
N SER A 74 10.00 -9.55 -1.89
CA SER A 74 10.25 -10.99 -1.72
C SER A 74 10.31 -11.74 -3.05
N GLU A 75 10.48 -11.03 -4.17
CA GLU A 75 10.51 -11.61 -5.53
C GLU A 75 11.85 -12.31 -5.80
N LEU A 76 12.01 -13.52 -5.25
CA LEU A 76 13.20 -14.35 -5.40
C LEU A 76 12.90 -15.50 -6.37
N TRP A 77 13.16 -15.29 -7.66
CA TRP A 77 12.92 -16.24 -8.75
C TRP A 77 14.18 -17.01 -9.11
N PRO A 78 14.33 -18.29 -8.68
CA PRO A 78 15.61 -18.99 -8.76
C PRO A 78 16.20 -19.12 -10.16
N ASN A 79 15.39 -19.40 -11.19
CA ASN A 79 15.89 -19.53 -12.56
C ASN A 79 16.31 -18.19 -13.14
N GLN A 80 15.56 -17.11 -12.89
CA GLN A 80 15.94 -15.75 -13.31
C GLN A 80 17.24 -15.33 -12.62
N ILE A 81 17.36 -15.52 -11.31
CA ILE A 81 18.55 -15.18 -10.52
C ILE A 81 19.75 -16.00 -10.99
N GLY A 82 19.60 -17.32 -11.14
CA GLY A 82 20.67 -18.20 -11.59
C GLY A 82 21.15 -17.88 -13.00
N TYR A 83 20.26 -17.55 -13.93
CA TYR A 83 20.63 -17.16 -15.29
C TYR A 83 21.33 -15.80 -15.33
N ALA A 84 20.81 -14.79 -14.61
CA ALA A 84 21.44 -13.48 -14.49
C ALA A 84 22.86 -13.60 -13.90
N LYS A 85 23.04 -14.43 -12.87
CA LYS A 85 24.37 -14.73 -12.30
C LYS A 85 25.30 -15.35 -13.32
N LYS A 86 24.83 -16.35 -14.11
CA LYS A 86 25.61 -16.99 -15.17
C LYS A 86 26.06 -16.02 -16.25
N LYS A 87 25.30 -14.93 -16.48
CA LYS A 87 25.58 -13.87 -17.46
C LYS A 87 26.33 -12.68 -16.86
N ASP A 88 26.74 -12.76 -15.60
CA ASP A 88 27.39 -11.70 -14.83
C ASP A 88 26.60 -10.37 -14.79
N ILE A 89 25.26 -10.44 -14.92
CA ILE A 89 24.38 -9.29 -14.81
C ILE A 89 24.22 -8.92 -13.33
N PRO A 90 24.58 -7.71 -12.90
CA PRO A 90 24.42 -7.27 -11.52
C PRO A 90 22.95 -7.26 -11.11
N MET A 91 22.67 -7.77 -9.91
CA MET A 91 21.34 -7.82 -9.34
C MET A 91 21.28 -7.08 -8.00
N ILE A 92 20.22 -6.31 -7.80
CA ILE A 92 19.94 -5.61 -6.55
C ILE A 92 18.54 -5.99 -6.07
N LEU A 93 18.39 -6.28 -4.79
CA LEU A 93 17.08 -6.51 -4.16
C LEU A 93 16.64 -5.24 -3.42
N LEU A 94 15.60 -4.58 -3.93
CA LEU A 94 15.03 -3.35 -3.39
C LEU A 94 13.89 -3.63 -2.42
N ASN A 95 13.78 -2.81 -1.38
CA ASN A 95 12.71 -2.90 -0.38
C ASN A 95 12.56 -4.32 0.18
N ALA A 96 13.69 -5.00 0.34
CA ALA A 96 13.75 -6.43 0.68
C ALA A 96 13.01 -6.72 1.98
N ARG A 97 12.15 -7.74 1.92
CA ARG A 97 11.30 -8.15 3.03
C ARG A 97 11.24 -9.65 3.14
N ILE A 98 11.26 -10.14 4.37
CA ILE A 98 10.94 -11.52 4.70
C ILE A 98 10.06 -11.55 5.94
N SER A 99 8.92 -12.25 5.86
CA SER A 99 8.03 -12.38 7.00
C SER A 99 8.59 -13.37 8.04
N PRO A 100 8.24 -13.25 9.35
CA PRO A 100 8.64 -14.22 10.36
C PRO A 100 8.31 -15.66 9.98
N LYS A 101 7.13 -15.88 9.40
CA LYS A 101 6.69 -17.20 8.92
C LYS A 101 7.56 -17.72 7.78
N SER A 102 7.92 -16.86 6.82
CA SER A 102 8.82 -17.22 5.71
C SER A 102 10.24 -17.46 6.21
N PHE A 103 10.72 -16.65 7.15
CA PHE A 103 12.04 -16.84 7.77
C PHE A 103 12.18 -18.21 8.42
N ILE A 104 11.19 -18.65 9.21
CA ILE A 104 11.19 -19.98 9.84
C ILE A 104 11.24 -21.08 8.78
N LYS A 105 10.48 -20.95 7.68
CA LYS A 105 10.51 -21.92 6.58
C LYS A 105 11.87 -21.95 5.88
N TRP A 106 12.46 -20.79 5.60
CA TRP A 106 13.75 -20.71 4.93
C TRP A 106 14.91 -21.22 5.77
N LYS A 107 14.79 -21.24 7.10
CA LYS A 107 15.78 -21.89 7.97
C LYS A 107 15.99 -23.37 7.62
N LEU A 108 14.97 -24.07 7.13
CA LEU A 108 15.06 -25.47 6.69
C LEU A 108 15.87 -25.61 5.38
N PHE A 109 15.97 -24.54 4.60
CA PHE A 109 16.68 -24.49 3.33
C PHE A 109 17.77 -23.42 3.34
N LYS A 110 18.52 -23.35 4.45
CA LYS A 110 19.50 -22.27 4.69
C LYS A 110 20.53 -22.16 3.55
N THR A 111 21.08 -23.28 3.08
CA THR A 111 22.09 -23.32 2.01
C THR A 111 21.53 -22.71 0.72
N THR A 112 20.35 -23.14 0.30
CA THR A 112 19.68 -22.62 -0.90
C THR A 112 19.41 -21.12 -0.79
N MET A 113 18.92 -20.67 0.36
CA MET A 113 18.67 -19.22 0.58
C MET A 113 19.98 -18.43 0.55
N SER A 114 21.05 -18.96 1.15
CA SER A 114 22.38 -18.34 1.12
C SER A 114 22.92 -18.24 -0.31
N GLU A 115 22.77 -19.27 -1.12
CA GLU A 115 23.18 -19.28 -2.53
C GLU A 115 22.40 -18.24 -3.35
N ILE A 116 21.08 -18.19 -3.19
CA ILE A 116 20.22 -17.19 -3.86
C ILE A 116 20.64 -15.77 -3.47
N LEU A 117 20.76 -15.48 -2.18
CA LEU A 117 21.17 -14.16 -1.70
C LEU A 117 22.59 -13.81 -2.12
N GLY A 118 23.48 -14.79 -2.19
CA GLY A 118 24.85 -14.64 -2.67
C GLY A 118 24.97 -14.15 -4.12
N CYS A 119 23.89 -14.22 -4.90
CA CYS A 119 23.86 -13.70 -6.26
C CYS A 119 23.66 -12.18 -6.34
N PHE A 120 23.14 -11.55 -5.28
CA PHE A 120 22.89 -10.11 -5.26
C PHE A 120 24.13 -9.30 -4.89
N LYS A 121 24.38 -8.21 -5.60
CA LYS A 121 25.44 -7.24 -5.28
C LYS A 121 25.07 -6.35 -4.08
N LEU A 122 23.77 -6.12 -3.89
CA LEU A 122 23.24 -5.28 -2.83
C LEU A 122 21.82 -5.75 -2.47
N ILE A 123 21.50 -5.76 -1.18
CA ILE A 123 20.17 -6.03 -0.64
C ILE A 123 19.77 -4.84 0.24
N LEU A 124 18.78 -4.07 -0.18
CA LEU A 124 18.23 -2.93 0.56
C LEU A 124 16.95 -3.33 1.28
N CYS A 125 17.07 -3.56 2.58
CA CYS A 125 15.95 -4.00 3.42
C CYS A 125 15.03 -2.85 3.81
N GLN A 126 13.73 -3.12 3.87
CA GLN A 126 12.74 -2.13 4.32
C GLN A 126 12.76 -1.89 5.82
N SER A 127 13.28 -2.83 6.63
CA SER A 127 13.28 -2.77 8.10
C SER A 127 14.50 -3.45 8.71
N ASN A 128 14.80 -3.10 9.97
CA ASN A 128 15.85 -3.78 10.75
C ASN A 128 15.52 -5.26 10.98
N GLU A 129 14.26 -5.61 11.17
CA GLU A 129 13.84 -7.00 11.31
C GLU A 129 14.19 -7.81 10.04
N SER A 130 13.82 -7.31 8.87
CA SER A 130 14.16 -7.93 7.59
C SER A 130 15.69 -8.02 7.40
N LYS A 131 16.43 -6.97 7.73
CA LYS A 131 17.90 -6.98 7.70
C LYS A 131 18.48 -8.08 8.57
N ASN A 132 17.99 -8.25 9.80
CA ASN A 132 18.46 -9.31 10.70
C ASN A 132 18.15 -10.70 10.15
N TYR A 133 16.99 -10.90 9.53
CA TYR A 133 16.64 -12.17 8.89
C TYR A 133 17.53 -12.47 7.69
N PHE A 134 17.81 -11.51 6.83
CA PHE A 134 18.70 -11.71 5.68
C PHE A 134 20.14 -11.94 6.11
N ASN A 135 20.64 -11.24 7.13
CA ASN A 135 21.97 -11.45 7.70
C ASN A 135 22.15 -12.86 8.28
N TYR A 136 21.08 -13.54 8.71
CA TYR A 136 21.18 -14.94 9.14
C TYR A 136 21.55 -15.89 7.99
N PHE A 137 21.19 -15.53 6.75
CA PHE A 137 21.44 -16.38 5.57
C PHE A 137 22.66 -15.96 4.77
N SER A 138 23.07 -14.71 4.82
CA SER A 138 24.12 -14.17 3.95
C SER A 138 24.91 -13.07 4.64
N ASN A 139 26.20 -13.00 4.30
CA ASN A 139 27.11 -11.92 4.69
C ASN A 139 27.31 -10.88 3.57
N ASN A 140 26.44 -10.87 2.57
CA ASN A 140 26.49 -9.91 1.48
C ASN A 140 26.26 -8.47 1.98
N ASN A 141 26.42 -7.52 1.06
CA ASN A 141 26.13 -6.11 1.32
C ASN A 141 24.61 -5.92 1.56
N ILE A 142 24.18 -6.01 2.83
CA ILE A 142 22.80 -5.90 3.29
C ILE A 142 22.67 -4.61 4.11
N GLU A 143 21.95 -3.65 3.56
CA GLU A 143 21.73 -2.34 4.18
C GLU A 143 20.24 -2.09 4.44
N MET A 144 19.92 -1.13 5.29
CA MET A 144 18.54 -0.74 5.60
C MET A 144 18.45 0.79 5.56
N PHE A 145 17.68 1.31 4.61
CA PHE A 145 17.40 2.74 4.51
C PHE A 145 15.95 3.09 4.85
N GLY A 146 15.09 2.08 4.98
CA GLY A 146 13.68 2.23 5.28
C GLY A 146 12.77 1.72 4.15
N ASN A 147 11.47 1.76 4.42
CA ASN A 147 10.47 1.22 3.52
C ASN A 147 10.14 2.23 2.41
N LEU A 148 10.35 1.85 1.14
CA LEU A 148 10.06 2.69 -0.02
C LEU A 148 8.58 3.12 -0.09
N LYS A 149 7.68 2.44 0.59
CA LYS A 149 6.27 2.83 0.69
C LYS A 149 6.04 4.16 1.40
N PHE A 150 7.03 4.67 2.16
CA PHE A 150 6.99 6.02 2.71
C PHE A 150 7.25 7.12 1.67
N ILE A 151 7.79 6.77 0.50
CA ILE A 151 8.01 7.73 -0.57
C ILE A 151 6.67 7.92 -1.29
N ILE A 152 6.00 9.03 -1.03
CA ILE A 152 4.73 9.39 -1.66
C ILE A 152 5.02 10.43 -2.75
N GLU A 153 4.52 10.17 -3.94
CA GLU A 153 4.47 11.19 -4.99
C GLU A 153 3.39 12.21 -4.61
N GLU A 154 3.74 13.48 -4.60
CA GLU A 154 2.73 14.53 -4.49
C GLU A 154 1.79 14.38 -5.69
N SER A 155 0.59 13.89 -5.45
CA SER A 155 -0.44 13.84 -6.48
C SER A 155 -0.72 15.27 -6.95
N SER A 156 -0.40 15.53 -8.22
CA SER A 156 -0.81 16.75 -8.90
C SER A 156 -2.30 16.98 -8.63
N ASN A 157 -2.60 18.14 -8.10
CA ASN A 157 -3.90 18.69 -7.77
C ASN A 157 -5.08 17.99 -8.47
N ILE A 158 -5.75 17.10 -7.75
CA ILE A 158 -7.11 16.70 -8.11
C ILE A 158 -7.90 18.00 -8.00
N LYS A 159 -8.38 18.52 -9.15
CA LYS A 159 -9.22 19.72 -9.19
C LYS A 159 -10.26 19.61 -8.10
N ASN A 160 -10.29 20.62 -7.25
CA ASN A 160 -11.29 20.75 -6.20
C ASN A 160 -12.65 20.96 -6.87
N GLU A 161 -13.38 19.92 -7.15
CA GLU A 161 -14.82 19.99 -7.16
C GLU A 161 -15.22 20.11 -5.68
N GLU A 162 -15.52 21.31 -5.27
CA GLU A 162 -16.07 21.61 -3.96
C GLU A 162 -17.46 21.00 -3.90
N ASP A 163 -17.56 19.80 -3.34
CA ASP A 163 -18.85 19.19 -3.03
C ASP A 163 -19.43 19.90 -1.79
N ILE A 164 -20.15 21.00 -2.05
CA ILE A 164 -20.74 21.91 -1.05
C ILE A 164 -21.64 21.16 -0.05
N ASN A 165 -22.22 20.05 -0.47
CA ASN A 165 -23.21 19.30 0.33
C ASN A 165 -22.65 18.51 1.53
N VAL A 166 -21.33 18.42 1.69
CA VAL A 166 -20.70 17.67 2.80
C VAL A 166 -19.93 18.56 3.77
N GLN A 167 -19.85 19.87 3.57
CA GLN A 167 -19.01 20.79 4.35
C GLN A 167 -19.34 20.80 5.85
N ASN A 168 -20.58 20.48 6.24
CA ASN A 168 -21.02 20.47 7.65
C ASN A 168 -21.23 19.03 8.19
N ARG A 169 -20.72 18.02 7.49
CA ARG A 169 -20.86 16.62 7.89
C ARG A 169 -19.61 16.10 8.60
N ILE A 170 -19.81 15.31 9.65
CA ILE A 170 -18.75 14.46 10.18
C ILE A 170 -18.66 13.25 9.27
N ILE A 171 -17.54 13.09 8.57
CA ILE A 171 -17.36 11.98 7.63
C ILE A 171 -16.47 10.92 8.26
N PHE A 172 -16.98 9.69 8.33
CA PHE A 172 -16.23 8.49 8.68
C PHE A 172 -16.09 7.61 7.45
N ILE A 173 -14.89 7.19 7.10
CA ILE A 173 -14.64 6.32 5.94
C ILE A 173 -14.24 4.92 6.40
N ALA A 174 -14.98 3.91 5.96
CA ALA A 174 -14.62 2.51 6.04
C ALA A 174 -13.94 2.12 4.71
N LEU A 175 -12.61 2.08 4.71
CA LEU A 175 -11.79 1.96 3.50
C LEU A 175 -11.33 0.54 3.24
N SER A 176 -11.50 0.05 2.00
CA SER A 176 -11.07 -1.29 1.56
C SER A 176 -11.62 -2.42 2.43
N THR A 177 -12.89 -2.32 2.77
CA THR A 177 -13.56 -3.24 3.67
C THR A 177 -13.76 -4.63 3.05
N HIS A 178 -13.80 -5.61 3.91
CA HIS A 178 -14.08 -7.01 3.61
C HIS A 178 -15.33 -7.49 4.38
N ASN A 179 -15.73 -8.75 4.12
CA ASN A 179 -16.90 -9.34 4.78
C ASN A 179 -16.80 -9.21 6.31
N THR A 180 -17.91 -8.90 6.96
CA THR A 180 -18.09 -8.59 8.38
C THR A 180 -17.62 -7.20 8.83
N GLU A 181 -16.65 -6.60 8.17
CA GLU A 181 -16.15 -5.27 8.55
C GLU A 181 -17.17 -4.16 8.24
N GLU A 182 -17.94 -4.29 7.13
CA GLU A 182 -18.99 -3.35 6.80
C GLU A 182 -20.09 -3.33 7.85
N GLU A 183 -20.50 -4.51 8.33
CA GLU A 183 -21.53 -4.62 9.38
C GLU A 183 -21.07 -3.95 10.68
N LEU A 184 -19.80 -4.11 11.05
CA LEU A 184 -19.22 -3.43 12.21
C LEU A 184 -19.27 -1.92 12.04
N CYS A 185 -18.88 -1.37 10.87
CA CYS A 185 -18.92 0.06 10.62
C CYS A 185 -20.34 0.62 10.59
N ILE A 186 -21.32 -0.13 10.07
CA ILE A 186 -22.75 0.26 10.08
C ILE A 186 -23.28 0.30 11.52
N LYS A 187 -22.98 -0.69 12.35
CA LYS A 187 -23.34 -0.70 13.78
C LYS A 187 -22.72 0.49 14.53
N THR A 188 -21.45 0.79 14.26
CA THR A 188 -20.78 1.98 14.79
C THR A 188 -21.51 3.27 14.38
N HIS A 189 -21.94 3.39 13.13
CA HIS A 189 -22.74 4.53 12.68
C HIS A 189 -24.04 4.66 13.49
N ILE A 190 -24.80 3.58 13.64
CA ILE A 190 -26.06 3.55 14.42
C ILE A 190 -25.82 4.03 15.86
N SER A 191 -24.77 3.52 16.51
CA SER A 191 -24.42 3.85 17.90
C SER A 191 -24.03 5.31 18.08
N LEU A 192 -23.49 5.97 17.01
CA LEU A 192 -23.04 7.35 17.06
C LEU A 192 -24.08 8.37 16.57
N LYS A 193 -25.03 7.96 15.70
CA LYS A 193 -25.99 8.84 15.04
C LYS A 193 -26.82 9.68 16.01
N ALA A 194 -27.20 9.13 17.16
CA ALA A 194 -27.98 9.85 18.17
C ALA A 194 -27.24 11.09 18.71
N LYS A 195 -25.91 10.97 18.88
CA LYS A 195 -25.05 12.07 19.34
C LYS A 195 -24.61 12.99 18.20
N TYR A 196 -24.40 12.42 17.01
CA TYR A 196 -23.91 13.14 15.83
C TYR A 196 -24.89 12.95 14.65
N PRO A 197 -26.01 13.71 14.63
CA PRO A 197 -27.03 13.57 13.58
C PRO A 197 -26.51 13.86 12.16
N ASN A 198 -25.42 14.63 12.07
CA ASN A 198 -24.76 14.98 10.81
C ASN A 198 -23.64 13.99 10.42
N LEU A 199 -23.51 12.82 11.08
CA LEU A 199 -22.57 11.80 10.70
C LEU A 199 -22.95 11.21 9.33
N LEU A 200 -21.93 11.04 8.46
CA LEU A 200 -22.02 10.32 7.18
C LEU A 200 -20.94 9.26 7.17
N THR A 201 -21.31 8.01 6.92
CA THR A 201 -20.33 6.93 6.76
C THR A 201 -20.19 6.55 5.31
N LEU A 202 -18.96 6.64 4.78
CA LEU A 202 -18.60 6.15 3.45
C LEU A 202 -18.06 4.74 3.57
N ILE A 203 -18.63 3.81 2.80
CA ILE A 203 -18.12 2.43 2.70
C ILE A 203 -17.48 2.27 1.33
N ILE A 204 -16.17 2.06 1.31
CA ILE A 204 -15.39 1.83 0.10
C ILE A 204 -14.91 0.37 0.15
N PRO A 205 -15.65 -0.57 -0.45
CA PRO A 205 -15.30 -1.99 -0.35
C PRO A 205 -14.05 -2.33 -1.17
N ARG A 206 -13.29 -3.31 -0.71
CA ARG A 206 -12.13 -3.84 -1.48
C ARG A 206 -12.56 -4.43 -2.81
N HIS A 207 -13.75 -5.03 -2.86
CA HIS A 207 -14.30 -5.70 -4.02
C HIS A 207 -15.71 -5.19 -4.32
N ILE A 208 -15.88 -4.46 -5.42
CA ILE A 208 -17.18 -3.86 -5.81
C ILE A 208 -18.27 -4.88 -6.12
N ASN A 209 -17.92 -6.13 -6.46
CA ASN A 209 -18.89 -7.21 -6.64
C ASN A 209 -19.68 -7.58 -5.38
N ARG A 210 -19.30 -7.03 -4.22
CA ARG A 210 -19.98 -7.24 -2.92
C ARG A 210 -21.04 -6.16 -2.60
N ILE A 211 -21.20 -5.15 -3.45
CA ILE A 211 -22.12 -4.03 -3.20
C ILE A 211 -23.52 -4.52 -2.87
N ASN A 212 -24.08 -5.45 -3.65
CA ASN A 212 -25.42 -5.99 -3.37
C ASN A 212 -25.54 -6.68 -1.99
N GLN A 213 -24.45 -7.21 -1.45
CA GLN A 213 -24.42 -7.77 -0.09
C GLN A 213 -24.43 -6.66 0.96
N ILE A 214 -23.64 -5.60 0.72
CA ILE A 214 -23.53 -4.44 1.62
C ILE A 214 -24.88 -3.70 1.67
N GLU A 215 -25.54 -3.48 0.52
CA GLU A 215 -26.88 -2.90 0.45
C GLU A 215 -27.89 -3.64 1.33
N LYS A 216 -27.92 -4.99 1.24
CA LYS A 216 -28.79 -5.80 2.08
C LYS A 216 -28.54 -5.63 3.57
N ILE A 217 -27.28 -5.41 3.97
CA ILE A 217 -26.95 -5.15 5.38
C ILE A 217 -27.46 -3.79 5.81
N VAL A 218 -27.26 -2.74 4.98
CA VAL A 218 -27.72 -1.39 5.29
C VAL A 218 -29.27 -1.32 5.30
N GLN A 219 -29.95 -1.96 4.37
CA GLN A 219 -31.42 -2.04 4.33
C GLN A 219 -32.02 -2.59 5.63
N LYS A 220 -31.39 -3.63 6.21
CA LYS A 220 -31.82 -4.19 7.49
C LYS A 220 -31.69 -3.21 8.65
N SER A 221 -30.81 -2.25 8.57
CA SER A 221 -30.56 -1.24 9.62
C SER A 221 -31.52 -0.06 9.59
N LYS A 222 -32.38 0.06 8.58
CA LYS A 222 -33.32 1.18 8.34
C LYS A 222 -32.60 2.54 8.19
N LEU A 223 -31.34 2.55 7.82
CA LEU A 223 -30.58 3.77 7.50
C LEU A 223 -30.83 4.19 6.04
N GLU A 224 -30.84 5.49 5.79
CA GLU A 224 -30.88 6.01 4.43
C GLU A 224 -29.51 5.88 3.76
N PHE A 225 -29.45 5.29 2.58
CA PHE A 225 -28.20 5.09 1.87
C PHE A 225 -28.28 5.40 0.39
N LEU A 226 -27.11 5.67 -0.19
CA LEU A 226 -26.91 5.83 -1.63
C LEU A 226 -25.77 4.95 -2.10
N VAL A 227 -25.81 4.53 -3.36
CA VAL A 227 -24.73 3.82 -4.05
C VAL A 227 -24.30 4.65 -5.24
N GLN A 228 -23.10 5.22 -5.19
CA GLN A 228 -22.56 6.07 -6.27
C GLN A 228 -21.04 6.24 -6.10
N ASP A 229 -20.39 6.90 -7.03
CA ASP A 229 -18.92 7.08 -7.08
C ASP A 229 -18.47 8.53 -6.80
N SER A 230 -19.38 9.38 -6.32
CA SER A 230 -19.13 10.79 -6.02
C SER A 230 -19.87 11.24 -4.77
N LEU A 231 -19.56 12.46 -4.27
CA LEU A 231 -20.29 13.12 -3.19
C LEU A 231 -21.43 14.02 -3.70
N SER A 232 -21.70 14.01 -4.99
CA SER A 232 -22.76 14.81 -5.59
C SER A 232 -24.15 14.32 -5.17
N ASN A 233 -25.09 15.26 -5.03
CA ASN A 233 -26.50 14.96 -4.73
C ASN A 233 -26.77 14.19 -3.42
N ILE A 234 -25.85 14.23 -2.45
CA ILE A 234 -26.07 13.65 -1.13
C ILE A 234 -27.07 14.51 -0.36
N LYS A 235 -28.15 13.88 0.12
CA LYS A 235 -29.13 14.55 0.99
C LYS A 235 -28.60 14.62 2.42
N ASN A 236 -29.10 15.59 3.19
CA ASN A 236 -28.78 15.68 4.62
C ASN A 236 -29.24 14.44 5.41
N SER A 237 -30.29 13.76 4.94
CA SER A 237 -30.81 12.52 5.52
C SER A 237 -29.98 11.28 5.19
N THR A 238 -29.08 11.35 4.21
CA THR A 238 -28.25 10.18 3.85
C THR A 238 -27.28 9.82 4.97
N ASP A 239 -27.36 8.59 5.46
CA ASP A 239 -26.52 8.04 6.54
C ASP A 239 -25.29 7.34 6.01
N ILE A 240 -25.48 6.53 4.97
CA ILE A 240 -24.44 5.68 4.40
C ILE A 240 -24.26 5.97 2.91
N LEU A 241 -23.04 6.13 2.48
CA LEU A 241 -22.68 6.18 1.07
C LEU A 241 -21.80 4.98 0.73
N ILE A 242 -22.26 4.13 -0.19
CA ILE A 242 -21.50 2.98 -0.70
C ILE A 242 -20.87 3.39 -2.02
N ILE A 243 -19.54 3.29 -2.10
CA ILE A 243 -18.77 3.64 -3.30
C ILE A 243 -18.67 2.43 -4.21
N ASN A 244 -19.10 2.59 -5.46
CA ASN A 244 -19.24 1.52 -6.45
C ASN A 244 -18.18 1.54 -7.56
N SER A 245 -17.06 2.23 -7.37
CA SER A 245 -15.99 2.28 -8.35
C SER A 245 -14.59 2.08 -7.76
N TYR A 246 -13.68 1.58 -8.60
CA TYR A 246 -12.27 1.42 -8.24
C TYR A 246 -11.46 2.69 -8.49
N GLY A 247 -10.39 2.87 -7.71
CA GLY A 247 -9.39 3.92 -7.96
C GLY A 247 -9.81 5.34 -7.54
N VAL A 248 -10.97 5.49 -6.91
CA VAL A 248 -11.51 6.79 -6.49
C VAL A 248 -11.18 7.16 -5.03
N THR A 249 -10.52 6.29 -4.30
CA THR A 249 -10.24 6.45 -2.86
C THR A 249 -9.67 7.83 -2.52
N GLN A 250 -8.67 8.30 -3.27
CA GLN A 250 -8.02 9.58 -2.98
C GLN A 250 -8.96 10.78 -3.07
N LYS A 251 -10.02 10.70 -3.88
CA LYS A 251 -11.03 11.76 -3.97
C LYS A 251 -11.75 11.97 -2.63
N PHE A 252 -11.94 10.89 -1.87
CA PHE A 252 -12.70 10.91 -0.61
C PHE A 252 -11.84 11.16 0.62
N LEU A 253 -10.55 10.77 0.61
CA LEU A 253 -9.67 10.89 1.77
C LEU A 253 -9.57 12.33 2.31
N LYS A 254 -9.60 13.33 1.43
CA LYS A 254 -9.52 14.74 1.81
C LYS A 254 -10.72 15.25 2.64
N PHE A 255 -11.85 14.54 2.59
CA PHE A 255 -13.09 14.94 3.28
C PHE A 255 -13.22 14.35 4.68
N SER A 256 -12.36 13.38 5.07
CA SER A 256 -12.48 12.71 6.36
C SER A 256 -11.20 12.76 7.17
N LYS A 257 -11.37 13.08 8.44
CA LYS A 257 -10.33 12.91 9.46
C LYS A 257 -10.34 11.51 10.09
N PHE A 258 -11.35 10.66 9.84
CA PHE A 258 -11.57 9.40 10.56
C PHE A 258 -11.74 8.25 9.58
N ILE A 259 -10.79 7.32 9.58
CA ILE A 259 -10.76 6.24 8.59
C ILE A 259 -10.51 4.89 9.27
N PHE A 260 -11.40 3.95 9.03
CA PHE A 260 -11.19 2.54 9.35
C PHE A 260 -10.54 1.85 8.15
N MET A 261 -9.42 1.17 8.39
CA MET A 261 -8.68 0.40 7.37
C MET A 261 -9.15 -1.06 7.37
N GLY A 262 -9.85 -1.45 6.33
CA GLY A 262 -10.36 -2.82 6.18
C GLY A 262 -9.27 -3.86 5.87
N GLY A 263 -9.66 -5.14 5.89
CA GLY A 263 -8.74 -6.28 5.80
C GLY A 263 -7.86 -6.43 7.03
N SER A 264 -8.21 -5.75 8.11
CA SER A 264 -7.44 -5.71 9.35
C SER A 264 -8.14 -6.38 10.55
N LEU A 265 -9.47 -6.50 10.53
CA LEU A 265 -10.21 -7.30 11.51
C LEU A 265 -10.34 -8.77 11.10
N ILE A 266 -10.13 -9.08 9.85
CA ILE A 266 -10.05 -10.44 9.32
C ILE A 266 -8.59 -10.79 9.04
N ASN A 267 -8.27 -12.08 9.00
CA ASN A 267 -6.90 -12.56 8.77
C ASN A 267 -6.44 -12.37 7.30
N HIS A 268 -6.41 -11.11 6.84
CA HIS A 268 -5.98 -10.71 5.49
C HIS A 268 -4.63 -9.98 5.46
N GLY A 269 -4.22 -9.40 6.60
CA GLY A 269 -2.91 -8.74 6.75
C GLY A 269 -2.92 -7.23 6.61
N GLY A 270 -4.10 -6.61 6.53
CA GLY A 270 -4.28 -5.17 6.45
C GLY A 270 -4.00 -4.58 5.06
N GLN A 271 -4.20 -3.27 4.95
CA GLN A 271 -3.91 -2.45 3.76
C GLN A 271 -2.86 -1.39 4.11
N ASN A 272 -2.23 -0.79 3.09
CA ASN A 272 -1.23 0.26 3.29
C ASN A 272 -1.87 1.54 3.86
N PRO A 273 -1.53 1.98 5.08
CA PRO A 273 -2.15 3.15 5.70
C PRO A 273 -1.46 4.49 5.34
N ILE A 274 -0.35 4.47 4.60
CA ILE A 274 0.47 5.67 4.35
C ILE A 274 -0.31 6.75 3.60
N GLU A 275 -1.05 6.40 2.54
CA GLU A 275 -1.85 7.37 1.78
C GLU A 275 -2.90 8.05 2.67
N VAL A 276 -3.46 7.32 3.64
CA VAL A 276 -4.42 7.84 4.63
C VAL A 276 -3.74 8.77 5.62
N ALA A 277 -2.61 8.33 6.20
CA ALA A 277 -1.84 9.14 7.13
C ALA A 277 -1.35 10.45 6.49
N TYR A 278 -0.98 10.41 5.20
CA TYR A 278 -0.55 11.59 4.44
C TYR A 278 -1.64 12.67 4.32
N ASN A 279 -2.91 12.30 4.46
CA ASN A 279 -4.03 13.25 4.52
C ASN A 279 -4.32 13.76 5.95
N ASN A 280 -3.41 13.51 6.91
CA ASN A 280 -3.60 13.86 8.32
C ASN A 280 -4.85 13.25 8.94
N SER A 281 -5.23 12.03 8.53
CA SER A 281 -6.39 11.33 9.07
C SER A 281 -6.03 10.40 10.21
N ILE A 282 -6.92 10.26 11.17
CA ILE A 282 -6.89 9.25 12.24
C ILE A 282 -7.28 7.91 11.64
N ILE A 283 -6.52 6.87 11.95
CA ILE A 283 -6.65 5.53 11.39
C ILE A 283 -7.10 4.56 12.49
N PHE A 284 -8.18 3.85 12.25
CA PHE A 284 -8.60 2.70 13.05
C PHE A 284 -8.29 1.42 12.29
N HIS A 285 -7.74 0.42 12.95
CA HIS A 285 -7.40 -0.86 12.33
C HIS A 285 -7.58 -2.03 13.28
N GLY A 286 -7.84 -3.22 12.74
CA GLY A 286 -7.84 -4.45 13.50
C GLY A 286 -6.43 -5.00 13.77
N PRO A 287 -6.31 -6.15 14.47
CA PRO A 287 -5.02 -6.74 14.84
C PRO A 287 -4.24 -7.37 13.67
N TYR A 288 -4.90 -7.66 12.55
CA TYR A 288 -4.27 -8.35 11.42
C TYR A 288 -3.63 -7.36 10.44
N ILE A 289 -2.42 -6.88 10.75
CA ILE A 289 -1.67 -5.87 9.99
C ILE A 289 -0.31 -6.38 9.48
N TYR A 290 -0.10 -7.70 9.44
CA TYR A 290 1.22 -8.30 9.22
C TYR A 290 1.86 -7.97 7.86
N ASN A 291 1.10 -7.49 6.88
CA ASN A 291 1.66 -7.00 5.63
C ASN A 291 2.30 -5.60 5.76
N PHE A 292 1.95 -4.85 6.82
CA PHE A 292 2.35 -3.46 7.02
C PHE A 292 2.72 -3.16 8.48
N THR A 293 3.13 -4.17 9.26
CA THR A 293 3.40 -4.07 10.70
C THR A 293 4.30 -2.89 11.05
N GLU A 294 5.38 -2.69 10.32
CA GLU A 294 6.33 -1.60 10.56
C GLU A 294 5.66 -0.22 10.43
N ILE A 295 4.85 -0.06 9.38
CA ILE A 295 4.15 1.21 9.11
C ILE A 295 3.11 1.48 10.19
N TYR A 296 2.29 0.48 10.55
CA TYR A 296 1.31 0.65 11.62
C TYR A 296 1.98 0.90 12.98
N ASN A 297 3.07 0.21 13.30
CA ASN A 297 3.82 0.45 14.54
C ASN A 297 4.34 1.89 14.61
N PHE A 298 4.86 2.43 13.50
CA PHE A 298 5.25 3.83 13.41
C PHE A 298 4.05 4.75 13.65
N LEU A 299 2.92 4.55 12.96
CA LEU A 299 1.74 5.40 13.09
C LEU A 299 1.07 5.28 14.47
N ASN A 300 1.09 4.10 15.10
CA ASN A 300 0.62 3.88 16.48
C ASN A 300 1.47 4.69 17.47
N LYS A 301 2.81 4.65 17.30
CA LYS A 301 3.74 5.45 18.13
C LYS A 301 3.50 6.96 17.98
N GLU A 302 3.17 7.41 16.78
CA GLU A 302 2.80 8.80 16.50
C GLU A 302 1.36 9.14 16.94
N LYS A 303 0.59 8.20 17.51
CA LYS A 303 -0.81 8.36 17.93
C LYS A 303 -1.75 8.74 16.77
N ILE A 304 -1.45 8.24 15.59
CA ILE A 304 -2.23 8.43 14.36
C ILE A 304 -3.09 7.21 14.06
N ALA A 305 -2.58 6.00 14.35
CA ALA A 305 -3.30 4.76 14.17
C ALA A 305 -3.66 4.15 15.54
N PHE A 306 -4.81 3.47 15.58
CA PHE A 306 -5.38 2.91 16.80
C PHE A 306 -5.96 1.53 16.51
N GLU A 307 -5.49 0.51 17.25
CA GLU A 307 -6.03 -0.84 17.15
C GLU A 307 -7.42 -0.91 17.78
N ILE A 308 -8.34 -1.55 17.08
CA ILE A 308 -9.68 -1.90 17.55
C ILE A 308 -9.92 -3.40 17.35
N ARG A 309 -10.74 -4.00 18.22
CA ARG A 309 -11.07 -5.43 18.17
C ARG A 309 -12.56 -5.73 18.08
N SER A 310 -13.37 -4.71 18.33
CA SER A 310 -14.84 -4.84 18.36
C SER A 310 -15.53 -3.57 17.85
N GLU A 311 -16.84 -3.66 17.61
CA GLU A 311 -17.68 -2.50 17.34
C GLU A 311 -17.64 -1.49 18.48
N ALA A 312 -17.69 -1.97 19.72
CA ALA A 312 -17.64 -1.11 20.90
C ALA A 312 -16.31 -0.34 20.99
N ASP A 313 -15.17 -0.97 20.67
CA ASP A 313 -13.87 -0.31 20.62
C ASP A 313 -13.87 0.81 19.57
N LEU A 314 -14.32 0.51 18.34
CA LEU A 314 -14.38 1.49 17.27
C LEU A 314 -15.30 2.65 17.64
N THR A 315 -16.48 2.36 18.15
CA THR A 315 -17.47 3.38 18.55
C THR A 315 -16.91 4.30 19.63
N ASN A 316 -16.27 3.76 20.67
CA ASN A 316 -15.73 4.54 21.78
C ASN A 316 -14.54 5.41 21.31
N GLN A 317 -13.61 4.83 20.56
CA GLN A 317 -12.44 5.56 20.06
C GLN A 317 -12.84 6.63 19.04
N LEU A 318 -13.72 6.32 18.10
CA LEU A 318 -14.22 7.30 17.13
C LEU A 318 -14.95 8.46 17.82
N ARG A 319 -15.79 8.17 18.81
CA ARG A 319 -16.45 9.19 19.64
C ARG A 319 -15.45 10.10 20.31
N GLU A 320 -14.45 9.53 20.99
CA GLU A 320 -13.40 10.28 21.67
C GLU A 320 -12.66 11.22 20.70
N LYS A 321 -12.31 10.71 19.50
CA LYS A 321 -11.59 11.52 18.51
C LYS A 321 -12.44 12.60 17.87
N ILE A 322 -13.73 12.36 17.66
CA ILE A 322 -14.68 13.39 17.20
C ILE A 322 -14.78 14.49 18.26
N ASP A 323 -14.99 14.13 19.54
CA ASP A 323 -15.17 15.10 20.63
C ASP A 323 -13.92 15.95 20.87
N ARG A 324 -12.72 15.38 20.75
CA ARG A 324 -11.44 16.10 20.92
C ARG A 324 -11.11 17.02 19.74
N ASN A 325 -11.59 16.72 18.56
CA ASN A 325 -11.29 17.44 17.31
C ASN A 325 -9.82 17.84 17.14
N GLU A 326 -8.92 16.91 17.49
CA GLU A 326 -7.47 17.15 17.48
C GLU A 326 -6.97 17.44 16.04
N ASN A 327 -6.11 18.45 15.90
CA ASN A 327 -5.42 18.68 14.64
C ASN A 327 -4.19 17.78 14.57
N ILE A 328 -4.16 16.92 13.54
CA ILE A 328 -3.06 16.03 13.26
C ILE A 328 -2.19 16.68 12.19
N ASN A 329 -0.88 16.70 12.42
CA ASN A 329 0.09 17.12 11.41
C ASN A 329 1.21 16.08 11.29
N ILE A 330 0.91 14.95 10.69
CA ILE A 330 1.89 13.88 10.42
C ILE A 330 2.49 13.98 9.01
N LYS A 331 1.83 14.69 8.10
CA LYS A 331 2.21 14.78 6.69
C LYS A 331 3.67 15.25 6.51
N GLU A 332 4.05 16.34 7.18
CA GLU A 332 5.43 16.88 7.07
C GLU A 332 6.48 15.86 7.51
N LYS A 333 6.20 15.14 8.59
CA LYS A 333 7.09 14.07 9.09
C LYS A 333 7.22 12.93 8.09
N LEU A 334 6.09 12.50 7.48
CA LEU A 334 6.09 11.45 6.45
C LEU A 334 6.86 11.90 5.20
N VAL A 335 6.66 13.13 4.75
CA VAL A 335 7.40 13.72 3.61
C VAL A 335 8.90 13.72 3.89
N LYS A 336 9.31 14.15 5.10
CA LYS A 336 10.73 14.16 5.49
C LYS A 336 11.31 12.75 5.45
N ILE A 337 10.66 11.78 6.08
CA ILE A 337 11.09 10.36 6.09
C ILE A 337 11.19 9.84 4.66
N GLY A 338 10.19 10.07 3.82
CA GLY A 338 10.20 9.63 2.42
C GLY A 338 11.36 10.22 1.62
N LYS A 339 11.66 11.50 1.80
CA LYS A 339 12.80 12.18 1.14
C LYS A 339 14.14 11.62 1.60
N GLU A 340 14.32 11.36 2.90
CA GLU A 340 15.54 10.75 3.45
C GLU A 340 15.76 9.34 2.90
N ILE A 341 14.73 8.49 2.89
CA ILE A 341 14.78 7.14 2.32
C ILE A 341 15.12 7.20 0.83
N PHE A 342 14.46 8.09 0.08
CA PHE A 342 14.71 8.25 -1.35
C PHE A 342 16.15 8.66 -1.63
N ALA A 343 16.65 9.72 -0.97
CA ALA A 343 17.99 10.24 -1.16
C ALA A 343 19.06 9.18 -0.84
N ALA A 344 18.93 8.47 0.30
CA ALA A 344 19.83 7.40 0.68
C ALA A 344 19.81 6.25 -0.33
N THR A 345 18.62 5.85 -0.79
CA THR A 345 18.46 4.80 -1.79
C THR A 345 19.13 5.16 -3.10
N ILE A 346 18.86 6.36 -3.65
CA ILE A 346 19.45 6.81 -4.91
C ILE A 346 20.98 6.91 -4.80
N ALA A 347 21.51 7.55 -3.75
CA ALA A 347 22.94 7.68 -3.55
C ALA A 347 23.66 6.31 -3.50
N LYS A 348 22.98 5.28 -3.00
CA LYS A 348 23.52 3.92 -3.00
C LYS A 348 23.42 3.25 -4.36
N LEU A 349 22.30 3.40 -5.06
CA LEU A 349 22.08 2.79 -6.37
C LEU A 349 22.98 3.39 -7.45
N ASP A 350 23.28 4.68 -7.38
CA ASP A 350 24.18 5.36 -8.33
C ASP A 350 25.60 4.75 -8.36
N GLN A 351 26.01 4.06 -7.29
CA GLN A 351 27.28 3.31 -7.25
C GLN A 351 27.30 2.07 -8.16
N TYR A 352 26.13 1.58 -8.57
CA TYR A 352 25.96 0.34 -9.35
C TYR A 352 25.43 0.60 -10.77
N ILE A 353 24.84 1.77 -11.02
CA ILE A 353 24.27 2.14 -12.32
C ILE A 353 25.32 2.96 -13.06
N ILE A 354 25.92 2.35 -14.08
CA ILE A 354 26.83 3.07 -14.99
C ILE A 354 25.98 3.90 -15.94
N HIS A 355 26.22 5.19 -15.96
CA HIS A 355 25.55 6.15 -16.84
C HIS A 355 26.17 6.21 -18.23
#